data_fdf8d1e538f13d8737423b7c2dec5981
#
_entry.id   fdf8d1e538f13d8737423b7c2dec5981
#
_cell.length_a   1.000
_cell.length_b   1.000
_cell.length_c   1.000
_cell.angle_alpha   90.00
_cell.angle_beta   90.00
_cell.angle_gamma   90.00
#
_symmetry.space_group_name_H-M   'P 1'
#
loop_
_entity.id
_entity.type
_entity.pdbx_description
1 polymer ?
#
loop_
_entity_poly.entity_id
_entity_poly.type
_entity_poly.pdbx_seq_one_letter_code
_entity_poly.pdbx_strand_id
1 'polypeptide(L)'
;VNGNSLPAELQRVHMVGIGGAGMSGVARILLDRGGMVSGSDAKESRGVVALRARGAEIRIGHDASSLDLLPGGPTAVVTTHAAIPKTNPELVEARRRGIPVILRPVVLAKLMAGYTTLMVTGTHGKTTTTSMLIVALQHSGFDPSFAVGGELGEAGTNAHHGSGKCFVAEADESDGSLLEYTPNVAVVTNIEADHLDFFGSEQAYTAVFSAFVDRIAPGGALVVCTDDPGAAALAEHTDSLGIRVLRYGSVPVDGTDNLAGTLLSWEQQGTGAVAHMQLAGEPHPRAIRLAVPGRHMALNALGALLAAIEVGAPAEAVLDGLAGFEGVRRRFELVGSMSGVRVFDDYAHHPTEVRATLEAARTVVDQTGGRVIVAFQPHLYSRTATFATEFGAALSAADEVFVLDVYGAREQPLPGISGATVAEHVTAAVTYVPDFSAVAAAVAAAARSGDVVLTMGAGDVTMLGKEIVTELGIKANRTVPGSSSTDSP
;
A
#
# COMPACT_ATOMS: atom_id res chain seq x y z
N VAL A 1 -22.57 22.07 10.76
CA VAL A 1 -21.17 22.45 11.04
C VAL A 1 -20.46 22.41 9.71
N ASN A 2 -19.94 23.56 9.22
CA ASN A 2 -19.19 23.62 7.97
C ASN A 2 -17.96 22.72 8.14
N GLY A 3 -17.85 21.64 7.35
CA GLY A 3 -16.77 20.65 7.42
C GLY A 3 -15.36 21.18 7.13
N ASN A 4 -15.19 22.49 7.04
CA ASN A 4 -13.93 23.16 6.68
C ASN A 4 -13.17 23.78 7.87
N SER A 5 -13.77 23.90 9.07
CA SER A 5 -13.07 24.49 10.21
C SER A 5 -12.31 23.45 11.00
N LEU A 6 -11.02 23.67 11.21
CA LEU A 6 -10.20 22.81 12.07
C LEU A 6 -10.61 22.98 13.55
N PRO A 7 -10.64 21.88 14.33
CA PRO A 7 -10.70 21.95 15.79
C PRO A 7 -9.60 22.86 16.35
N ALA A 8 -9.85 23.51 17.49
CA ALA A 8 -8.92 24.49 18.07
C ALA A 8 -7.51 23.92 18.31
N GLU A 9 -7.45 22.66 18.73
CA GLU A 9 -6.19 21.94 18.96
C GLU A 9 -5.42 21.60 17.68
N LEU A 10 -6.07 21.66 16.50
CA LEU A 10 -5.45 21.37 15.20
C LEU A 10 -5.15 22.63 14.37
N GLN A 11 -5.35 23.83 14.92
CA GLN A 11 -5.09 25.08 14.22
C GLN A 11 -3.61 25.38 14.02
N ARG A 12 -2.75 24.99 14.99
CA ARG A 12 -1.29 25.13 14.94
C ARG A 12 -0.66 23.81 15.38
N VAL A 13 -0.17 23.03 14.45
CA VAL A 13 0.31 21.68 14.74
C VAL A 13 1.80 21.57 14.45
N HIS A 14 2.54 20.97 15.39
CA HIS A 14 3.92 20.54 15.16
C HIS A 14 3.98 19.03 14.96
N MET A 15 4.60 18.56 13.86
CA MET A 15 4.61 17.14 13.48
C MET A 15 6.01 16.57 13.52
N VAL A 16 6.24 15.58 14.39
CA VAL A 16 7.55 14.91 14.53
C VAL A 16 7.61 13.72 13.57
N GLY A 17 8.59 13.72 12.65
CA GLY A 17 8.66 12.76 11.54
C GLY A 17 7.70 13.12 10.39
N ILE A 18 7.58 14.41 10.09
CA ILE A 18 6.59 14.96 9.14
C ILE A 18 6.72 14.43 7.71
N GLY A 19 7.92 13.99 7.30
CA GLY A 19 8.19 13.46 5.96
C GLY A 19 7.74 12.01 5.74
N GLY A 20 7.31 11.30 6.79
CA GLY A 20 6.74 9.96 6.66
C GLY A 20 5.44 9.96 5.85
N ALA A 21 5.17 8.89 5.08
CA ALA A 21 4.04 8.84 4.14
C ALA A 21 2.69 9.21 4.79
N GLY A 22 2.32 8.57 5.91
CA GLY A 22 1.07 8.90 6.61
C GLY A 22 1.08 10.27 7.29
N MET A 23 2.24 10.72 7.79
CA MET A 23 2.38 12.03 8.44
C MET A 23 2.26 13.18 7.44
N SER A 24 2.93 13.07 6.29
CA SER A 24 2.89 14.09 5.23
C SER A 24 1.49 14.26 4.64
N GLY A 25 0.72 13.18 4.54
CA GLY A 25 -0.68 13.23 4.12
C GLY A 25 -1.54 14.05 5.08
N VAL A 26 -1.45 13.77 6.39
CA VAL A 26 -2.17 14.54 7.42
C VAL A 26 -1.74 16.01 7.42
N ALA A 27 -0.42 16.29 7.31
CA ALA A 27 0.11 17.65 7.23
C ALA A 27 -0.50 18.42 6.04
N ARG A 28 -0.62 17.78 4.89
CA ARG A 28 -1.22 18.36 3.68
C ARG A 28 -2.67 18.75 3.90
N ILE A 29 -3.49 17.86 4.46
CA ILE A 29 -4.91 18.15 4.74
C ILE A 29 -5.05 19.29 5.75
N LEU A 30 -4.20 19.34 6.78
CA LEU A 30 -4.19 20.46 7.75
C LEU A 30 -3.91 21.78 7.07
N LEU A 31 -2.89 21.84 6.19
CA LEU A 31 -2.55 23.05 5.42
C LEU A 31 -3.69 23.46 4.48
N ASP A 32 -4.28 22.51 3.75
CA ASP A 32 -5.38 22.76 2.81
C ASP A 32 -6.64 23.28 3.53
N ARG A 33 -6.81 22.96 4.84
CA ARG A 33 -7.87 23.51 5.69
C ARG A 33 -7.47 24.81 6.43
N GLY A 34 -6.35 25.44 6.04
CA GLY A 34 -5.90 26.70 6.62
C GLY A 34 -5.22 26.58 7.98
N GLY A 35 -4.80 25.39 8.40
CA GLY A 35 -4.00 25.17 9.59
C GLY A 35 -2.56 25.63 9.39
N MET A 36 -1.91 26.02 10.47
CA MET A 36 -0.48 26.30 10.51
C MET A 36 0.25 25.02 10.91
N VAL A 37 1.20 24.58 10.07
CA VAL A 37 1.93 23.33 10.28
C VAL A 37 3.42 23.62 10.39
N SER A 38 4.04 23.15 11.46
CA SER A 38 5.49 22.98 11.56
C SER A 38 5.84 21.53 11.77
N GLY A 39 7.11 21.19 11.63
CA GLY A 39 7.54 19.83 11.90
C GLY A 39 9.04 19.64 11.81
N SER A 40 9.44 18.42 12.09
CA SER A 40 10.81 17.96 11.96
C SER A 40 10.88 16.60 11.27
N ASP A 41 12.01 16.32 10.62
CA ASP A 41 12.32 15.00 10.09
C ASP A 41 13.82 14.74 10.16
N ALA A 42 14.23 13.48 10.24
CA ALA A 42 15.64 13.09 10.32
C ALA A 42 16.41 13.45 9.04
N LYS A 43 15.72 13.47 7.88
CA LYS A 43 16.32 13.74 6.57
C LYS A 43 15.40 14.52 5.65
N GLU A 44 15.99 15.20 4.69
CA GLU A 44 15.24 15.84 3.62
C GLU A 44 14.66 14.77 2.67
N SER A 45 13.41 14.95 2.27
CA SER A 45 12.71 14.09 1.31
C SER A 45 11.87 14.93 0.35
N ARG A 46 11.43 14.34 -0.76
CA ARG A 46 10.49 15.01 -1.69
C ARG A 46 9.22 15.47 -0.98
N GLY A 47 8.70 14.67 -0.03
CA GLY A 47 7.54 15.04 0.78
C GLY A 47 7.79 16.26 1.65
N VAL A 48 8.96 16.37 2.29
CA VAL A 48 9.37 17.53 3.07
C VAL A 48 9.44 18.80 2.20
N VAL A 49 10.08 18.70 1.03
CA VAL A 49 10.17 19.82 0.07
C VAL A 49 8.78 20.28 -0.38
N ALA A 50 7.89 19.32 -0.71
CA ALA A 50 6.52 19.64 -1.14
C ALA A 50 5.69 20.30 -0.03
N LEU A 51 5.85 19.90 1.23
CA LEU A 51 5.16 20.52 2.37
C LEU A 51 5.67 21.93 2.65
N ARG A 52 7.00 22.19 2.55
CA ARG A 52 7.55 23.56 2.66
C ARG A 52 7.00 24.46 1.57
N ALA A 53 6.90 23.97 0.33
CA ALA A 53 6.30 24.72 -0.77
C ALA A 53 4.81 25.08 -0.53
N ARG A 54 4.12 24.34 0.36
CA ARG A 54 2.75 24.62 0.80
C ARG A 54 2.66 25.51 2.06
N GLY A 55 3.80 25.94 2.61
CA GLY A 55 3.86 26.83 3.76
C GLY A 55 4.10 26.15 5.11
N ALA A 56 4.52 24.88 5.14
CA ALA A 56 4.96 24.25 6.38
C ALA A 56 6.37 24.71 6.78
N GLU A 57 6.57 24.99 8.07
CA GLU A 57 7.87 25.33 8.64
C GLU A 57 8.57 24.05 9.13
N ILE A 58 9.55 23.54 8.37
CA ILE A 58 10.15 22.23 8.65
C ILE A 58 11.66 22.34 8.91
N ARG A 59 12.11 21.76 10.02
CA ARG A 59 13.52 21.57 10.38
C ARG A 59 13.98 20.15 10.04
N ILE A 60 15.21 20.02 9.54
CA ILE A 60 15.89 18.72 9.44
C ILE A 60 16.69 18.49 10.71
N GLY A 61 16.56 17.28 11.28
CA GLY A 61 16.99 16.94 12.63
C GLY A 61 15.90 17.21 13.67
N HIS A 62 16.06 16.59 14.85
CA HIS A 62 15.12 16.68 15.95
C HIS A 62 15.72 17.50 17.08
N ASP A 63 15.09 18.62 17.45
CA ASP A 63 15.53 19.53 18.50
C ASP A 63 14.34 20.15 19.22
N ALA A 64 14.44 20.29 20.55
CA ALA A 64 13.38 20.87 21.39
C ALA A 64 12.91 22.26 20.93
N SER A 65 13.84 23.09 20.36
CA SER A 65 13.49 24.41 19.84
C SER A 65 12.69 24.40 18.55
N SER A 66 12.50 23.22 17.92
CA SER A 66 11.60 23.08 16.77
C SER A 66 10.14 23.39 17.11
N LEU A 67 9.75 23.29 18.37
CA LEU A 67 8.43 23.70 18.84
C LEU A 67 8.18 25.22 18.75
N ASP A 68 9.23 26.00 18.55
CA ASP A 68 9.15 27.47 18.45
C ASP A 68 9.13 27.96 16.98
N LEU A 69 9.05 27.05 16.00
CA LEU A 69 8.97 27.40 14.58
C LEU A 69 7.71 28.20 14.22
N LEU A 70 6.58 27.89 14.86
CA LEU A 70 5.33 28.62 14.67
C LEU A 70 5.20 29.78 15.66
N PRO A 71 4.74 30.97 15.22
CA PRO A 71 4.42 32.07 16.12
C PRO A 71 3.42 31.67 17.20
N GLY A 72 3.80 31.84 18.47
CA GLY A 72 2.99 31.45 19.63
C GLY A 72 2.99 29.97 19.96
N GLY A 73 3.84 29.18 19.30
CA GLY A 73 3.98 27.74 19.50
C GLY A 73 2.81 26.90 19.00
N PRO A 74 2.94 25.56 19.02
CA PRO A 74 1.88 24.66 18.57
C PRO A 74 0.79 24.48 19.62
N THR A 75 -0.44 24.26 19.16
CA THR A 75 -1.58 23.85 20.01
C THR A 75 -1.58 22.36 20.29
N ALA A 76 -0.92 21.58 19.44
CA ALA A 76 -0.67 20.14 19.64
C ALA A 76 0.61 19.71 18.93
N VAL A 77 1.25 18.67 19.44
CA VAL A 77 2.36 17.95 18.80
C VAL A 77 1.85 16.60 18.32
N VAL A 78 2.04 16.31 17.02
CA VAL A 78 1.60 15.04 16.41
C VAL A 78 2.80 14.13 16.19
N THR A 79 2.61 12.84 16.51
CA THR A 79 3.64 11.81 16.37
C THR A 79 3.04 10.47 15.94
N THR A 80 3.89 9.49 15.72
CA THR A 80 3.53 8.09 15.43
C THR A 80 4.22 7.15 16.42
N HIS A 81 3.60 6.04 16.75
CA HIS A 81 4.18 5.06 17.66
C HIS A 81 5.41 4.35 17.07
N ALA A 82 5.36 4.02 15.79
CA ALA A 82 6.31 3.09 15.19
C ALA A 82 7.69 3.69 14.92
N ALA A 83 7.76 4.95 14.51
CA ALA A 83 9.00 5.56 14.00
C ALA A 83 9.68 6.52 14.97
N ILE A 84 8.95 7.09 15.92
CA ILE A 84 9.45 8.16 16.81
C ILE A 84 9.54 7.65 18.25
N PRO A 85 10.74 7.55 18.81
CA PRO A 85 10.91 7.09 20.20
C PRO A 85 10.33 8.11 21.19
N LYS A 86 9.79 7.62 22.30
CA LYS A 86 9.23 8.47 23.37
C LYS A 86 10.24 9.42 24.01
N THR A 87 11.53 9.16 23.80
CA THR A 87 12.68 9.98 24.24
C THR A 87 13.06 11.09 23.25
N ASN A 88 12.36 11.22 22.12
CA ASN A 88 12.61 12.31 21.16
C ASN A 88 12.54 13.66 21.87
N PRO A 89 13.53 14.58 21.67
CA PRO A 89 13.65 15.85 22.40
C PRO A 89 12.41 16.75 22.25
N GLU A 90 11.75 16.74 21.12
CA GLU A 90 10.53 17.54 20.87
C GLU A 90 9.34 17.00 21.65
N LEU A 91 9.19 15.65 21.76
CA LEU A 91 8.14 15.03 22.58
C LEU A 91 8.38 15.26 24.08
N VAL A 92 9.62 15.22 24.53
CA VAL A 92 9.99 15.51 25.92
C VAL A 92 9.68 16.97 26.24
N GLU A 93 10.05 17.88 25.39
CA GLU A 93 9.81 19.32 25.58
C GLU A 93 8.32 19.67 25.51
N ALA A 94 7.55 19.04 24.58
CA ALA A 94 6.10 19.22 24.51
C ALA A 94 5.43 18.87 25.84
N ARG A 95 5.79 17.70 26.42
CA ARG A 95 5.27 17.29 27.73
C ARG A 95 5.66 18.28 28.84
N ARG A 96 6.92 18.76 28.84
CA ARG A 96 7.41 19.77 29.81
C ARG A 96 6.62 21.08 29.73
N ARG A 97 6.25 21.50 28.51
CA ARG A 97 5.45 22.72 28.26
C ARG A 97 3.94 22.50 28.44
N GLY A 98 3.48 21.26 28.73
CA GLY A 98 2.05 20.93 28.83
C GLY A 98 1.32 20.97 27.50
N ILE A 99 2.03 20.85 26.36
CA ILE A 99 1.43 20.80 25.03
C ILE A 99 0.94 19.40 24.77
N PRO A 100 -0.33 19.20 24.36
CA PRO A 100 -0.88 17.87 24.06
C PRO A 100 -0.06 17.15 22.98
N VAL A 101 0.31 15.90 23.23
CA VAL A 101 0.92 14.99 22.25
C VAL A 101 -0.15 14.05 21.74
N ILE A 102 -0.46 14.11 20.45
CA ILE A 102 -1.56 13.39 19.81
C ILE A 102 -0.98 12.43 18.77
N LEU A 103 -1.55 11.24 18.65
CA LEU A 103 -1.14 10.29 17.62
C LEU A 103 -1.76 10.63 16.27
N ARG A 104 -1.02 10.36 15.20
CA ARG A 104 -1.48 10.56 13.81
C ARG A 104 -2.90 10.00 13.54
N PRO A 105 -3.26 8.76 13.95
CA PRO A 105 -4.59 8.23 13.71
C PRO A 105 -5.69 9.05 14.36
N VAL A 106 -5.47 9.53 15.58
CA VAL A 106 -6.43 10.38 16.29
C VAL A 106 -6.64 11.72 15.57
N VAL A 107 -5.58 12.31 15.01
CA VAL A 107 -5.69 13.52 14.18
C VAL A 107 -6.50 13.23 12.93
N LEU A 108 -6.23 12.12 12.24
CA LEU A 108 -6.97 11.73 11.05
C LEU A 108 -8.46 11.51 11.38
N ALA A 109 -8.78 10.82 12.49
CA ALA A 109 -10.16 10.66 12.96
C ALA A 109 -10.88 12.01 13.17
N LYS A 110 -10.19 13.00 13.77
CA LYS A 110 -10.74 14.35 13.93
C LYS A 110 -10.95 15.08 12.60
N LEU A 111 -10.06 14.88 11.63
CA LEU A 111 -10.19 15.44 10.28
C LEU A 111 -11.35 14.82 9.49
N MET A 112 -11.71 13.57 9.79
CA MET A 112 -12.83 12.86 9.17
C MET A 112 -14.19 13.20 9.78
N ALA A 113 -14.23 13.89 10.92
CA ALA A 113 -15.47 14.22 11.60
C ALA A 113 -16.42 15.03 10.71
N GLY A 114 -17.67 14.54 10.56
CA GLY A 114 -18.71 15.16 9.74
C GLY A 114 -18.71 14.73 8.26
N TYR A 115 -17.79 13.84 7.86
CA TYR A 115 -17.80 13.20 6.54
C TYR A 115 -18.48 11.83 6.58
N THR A 116 -18.98 11.40 5.42
CA THR A 116 -19.25 9.98 5.18
C THR A 116 -17.91 9.27 4.97
N THR A 117 -17.51 8.47 5.94
CA THR A 117 -16.18 7.85 5.97
C THR A 117 -16.20 6.46 5.35
N LEU A 118 -15.29 6.23 4.38
CA LEU A 118 -15.03 4.92 3.78
C LEU A 118 -13.61 4.49 4.20
N MET A 119 -13.53 3.43 4.98
CA MET A 119 -12.27 2.94 5.54
C MET A 119 -11.94 1.57 4.97
N VAL A 120 -10.75 1.45 4.38
CA VAL A 120 -10.26 0.17 3.84
C VAL A 120 -9.22 -0.42 4.76
N THR A 121 -9.44 -1.66 5.19
CA THR A 121 -8.52 -2.44 6.02
C THR A 121 -8.36 -3.87 5.50
N GLY A 122 -7.56 -4.66 6.18
CA GLY A 122 -7.21 -6.03 5.84
C GLY A 122 -5.70 -6.21 5.85
N THR A 123 -5.22 -7.42 5.88
CA THR A 123 -3.78 -7.70 5.93
C THR A 123 -3.10 -7.22 4.64
N HIS A 124 -3.69 -7.52 3.48
CA HIS A 124 -3.15 -7.20 2.16
C HIS A 124 -4.14 -6.43 1.29
N GLY A 125 -3.64 -5.65 0.32
CA GLY A 125 -4.47 -4.97 -0.68
C GLY A 125 -5.06 -3.63 -0.23
N LYS A 126 -4.89 -3.19 1.00
CA LYS A 126 -5.43 -1.92 1.55
C LYS A 126 -5.18 -0.73 0.63
N THR A 127 -3.91 -0.42 0.38
CA THR A 127 -3.49 0.75 -0.43
C THR A 127 -4.08 0.72 -1.82
N THR A 128 -4.05 -0.45 -2.47
CA THR A 128 -4.59 -0.63 -3.82
C THR A 128 -6.11 -0.41 -3.84
N THR A 129 -6.84 -1.05 -2.93
CA THR A 129 -8.30 -0.93 -2.85
C THR A 129 -8.74 0.50 -2.51
N THR A 130 -8.04 1.15 -1.55
CA THR A 130 -8.25 2.55 -1.20
C THR A 130 -8.04 3.45 -2.41
N SER A 131 -6.96 3.22 -3.15
CA SER A 131 -6.62 3.99 -4.35
C SER A 131 -7.64 3.82 -5.48
N MET A 132 -8.07 2.58 -5.74
CA MET A 132 -9.15 2.28 -6.69
C MET A 132 -10.45 2.99 -6.30
N LEU A 133 -10.82 2.94 -5.01
CA LEU A 133 -12.02 3.61 -4.50
C LEU A 133 -11.95 5.14 -4.66
N ILE A 134 -10.79 5.74 -4.39
CA ILE A 134 -10.57 7.18 -4.58
C ILE A 134 -10.76 7.56 -6.06
N VAL A 135 -10.07 6.87 -6.98
CA VAL A 135 -10.14 7.15 -8.42
C VAL A 135 -11.56 6.97 -8.94
N ALA A 136 -12.26 5.91 -8.52
CA ALA A 136 -13.63 5.64 -8.89
C ALA A 136 -14.60 6.74 -8.41
N LEU A 137 -14.47 7.20 -7.17
CA LEU A 137 -15.30 8.29 -6.62
C LEU A 137 -14.99 9.63 -7.29
N GLN A 138 -13.72 9.94 -7.56
CA GLN A 138 -13.32 11.15 -8.29
C GLN A 138 -13.91 11.15 -9.71
N HIS A 139 -13.81 10.03 -10.42
CA HIS A 139 -14.40 9.89 -11.76
C HIS A 139 -15.93 10.04 -11.72
N SER A 140 -16.56 9.56 -10.66
CA SER A 140 -18.02 9.69 -10.45
C SER A 140 -18.44 11.08 -9.97
N GLY A 141 -17.54 12.06 -9.87
CA GLY A 141 -17.82 13.45 -9.49
C GLY A 141 -18.00 13.70 -8.00
N PHE A 142 -17.59 12.77 -7.14
CA PHE A 142 -17.73 12.91 -5.68
C PHE A 142 -16.70 13.83 -5.03
N ASP A 143 -15.52 14.02 -5.65
CA ASP A 143 -14.38 14.80 -5.12
C ASP A 143 -14.11 14.51 -3.63
N PRO A 144 -13.76 13.25 -3.25
CA PRO A 144 -13.56 12.87 -1.87
C PRO A 144 -12.32 13.51 -1.27
N SER A 145 -12.35 13.85 0.02
CA SER A 145 -11.11 13.98 0.79
C SER A 145 -10.51 12.59 0.99
N PHE A 146 -9.18 12.46 1.00
CA PHE A 146 -8.55 11.16 1.23
C PHE A 146 -7.17 11.24 1.89
N ALA A 147 -6.80 10.12 2.53
CA ALA A 147 -5.44 9.84 3.01
C ALA A 147 -5.11 8.36 2.75
N VAL A 148 -4.05 8.09 1.99
CA VAL A 148 -3.61 6.76 1.57
C VAL A 148 -2.14 6.54 1.84
N GLY A 149 -1.73 5.30 2.12
CA GLY A 149 -0.34 4.96 2.45
C GLY A 149 0.63 4.99 1.26
N GLY A 150 0.10 4.94 0.03
CA GLY A 150 0.85 5.03 -1.22
C GLY A 150 0.69 6.36 -1.94
N GLU A 151 1.43 6.56 -3.02
CA GLU A 151 1.31 7.72 -3.90
C GLU A 151 0.40 7.37 -5.10
N LEU A 152 -0.63 8.18 -5.33
CA LEU A 152 -1.58 8.04 -6.44
C LEU A 152 -1.11 8.81 -7.67
N GLY A 153 -1.16 8.14 -8.82
CA GLY A 153 -0.91 8.72 -10.15
C GLY A 153 0.47 9.36 -10.30
N GLU A 154 0.70 10.00 -11.45
CA GLU A 154 1.96 10.69 -11.76
C GLU A 154 2.27 11.84 -10.78
N ALA A 155 1.25 12.48 -10.22
CA ALA A 155 1.41 13.59 -9.28
C ALA A 155 1.96 13.17 -7.91
N GLY A 156 2.04 11.87 -7.60
CA GLY A 156 2.58 11.36 -6.34
C GLY A 156 1.81 11.86 -5.11
N THR A 157 0.49 11.95 -5.19
CA THR A 157 -0.35 12.50 -4.12
C THR A 157 -0.84 11.39 -3.20
N ASN A 158 -0.53 11.48 -1.91
CA ASN A 158 -0.98 10.55 -0.88
C ASN A 158 -2.14 11.08 -0.01
N ALA A 159 -2.55 12.33 -0.21
CA ALA A 159 -3.67 12.93 0.49
C ALA A 159 -4.21 14.15 -0.26
N HIS A 160 -5.51 14.41 -0.09
CA HIS A 160 -6.23 15.51 -0.71
C HIS A 160 -7.38 15.95 0.19
N HIS A 161 -7.65 17.24 0.24
CA HIS A 161 -8.85 17.80 0.82
C HIS A 161 -9.83 18.16 -0.30
N GLY A 162 -10.76 17.25 -0.58
CA GLY A 162 -11.81 17.43 -1.58
C GLY A 162 -12.97 18.28 -1.09
N SER A 163 -13.77 18.75 -2.03
CA SER A 163 -15.01 19.54 -1.77
C SER A 163 -16.22 18.66 -1.45
N GLY A 164 -16.11 17.34 -1.67
CA GLY A 164 -17.19 16.37 -1.48
C GLY A 164 -17.44 16.00 -0.03
N LYS A 165 -18.50 15.21 0.17
CA LYS A 165 -18.93 14.77 1.51
C LYS A 165 -18.27 13.47 1.98
N CYS A 166 -17.52 12.80 1.12
CA CYS A 166 -16.84 11.54 1.44
C CYS A 166 -15.41 11.78 1.89
N PHE A 167 -14.96 10.96 2.83
CA PHE A 167 -13.57 10.85 3.21
C PHE A 167 -13.13 9.38 3.08
N VAL A 168 -12.14 9.11 2.24
CA VAL A 168 -11.60 7.77 2.01
C VAL A 168 -10.24 7.65 2.68
N ALA A 169 -10.03 6.62 3.49
CA ALA A 169 -8.71 6.40 4.10
C ALA A 169 -8.40 4.92 4.34
N GLU A 170 -7.13 4.62 4.49
CA GLU A 170 -6.69 3.33 5.00
C GLU A 170 -6.84 3.27 6.52
N ALA A 171 -7.36 2.16 7.02
CA ALA A 171 -7.38 1.82 8.42
C ALA A 171 -6.30 0.77 8.68
N ASP A 172 -5.15 1.22 9.23
CA ASP A 172 -3.99 0.37 9.47
C ASP A 172 -4.24 -0.51 10.70
N GLU A 173 -4.15 -1.82 10.51
CA GLU A 173 -4.32 -2.81 11.56
C GLU A 173 -3.02 -3.09 12.33
N SER A 174 -1.86 -2.78 11.76
CA SER A 174 -0.53 -3.23 12.22
C SER A 174 -0.18 -2.85 13.66
N ASP A 175 -0.77 -1.77 14.17
CA ASP A 175 -0.59 -1.25 15.54
C ASP A 175 -1.93 -1.02 16.26
N GLY A 176 -3.03 -1.55 15.72
CA GLY A 176 -4.38 -1.39 16.26
C GLY A 176 -4.97 0.00 16.06
N SER A 177 -4.31 0.88 15.32
CA SER A 177 -4.76 2.27 15.10
C SER A 177 -6.09 2.38 14.34
N LEU A 178 -6.52 1.32 13.64
CA LEU A 178 -7.85 1.27 13.03
C LEU A 178 -8.98 1.47 14.06
N LEU A 179 -8.75 1.18 15.33
CA LEU A 179 -9.74 1.37 16.40
C LEU A 179 -9.98 2.85 16.76
N GLU A 180 -9.21 3.78 16.24
CA GLU A 180 -9.49 5.22 16.39
C GLU A 180 -10.62 5.70 15.46
N TYR A 181 -11.05 4.88 14.48
CA TYR A 181 -12.00 5.28 13.45
C TYR A 181 -13.40 4.73 13.71
N THR A 182 -14.39 5.45 13.14
CA THR A 182 -15.82 5.04 13.13
C THR A 182 -16.32 5.12 11.69
N PRO A 183 -16.17 4.04 10.89
CA PRO A 183 -16.52 4.07 9.47
C PRO A 183 -18.03 4.06 9.23
N ASN A 184 -18.49 4.76 8.17
CA ASN A 184 -19.81 4.52 7.60
C ASN A 184 -19.79 3.30 6.68
N VAL A 185 -18.68 3.14 5.92
CA VAL A 185 -18.44 1.96 5.11
C VAL A 185 -17.05 1.43 5.46
N ALA A 186 -16.99 0.21 5.97
CA ALA A 186 -15.75 -0.51 6.19
C ALA A 186 -15.55 -1.50 5.02
N VAL A 187 -14.35 -1.53 4.43
CA VAL A 187 -13.96 -2.54 3.43
C VAL A 187 -12.89 -3.42 4.05
N VAL A 188 -13.09 -4.73 4.05
CA VAL A 188 -12.12 -5.72 4.53
C VAL A 188 -11.75 -6.64 3.39
N THR A 189 -10.48 -6.61 2.99
CA THR A 189 -9.97 -7.37 1.85
C THR A 189 -9.65 -8.81 2.20
N ASN A 190 -8.95 -9.04 3.31
CA ASN A 190 -8.54 -10.34 3.83
C ASN A 190 -8.05 -10.19 5.28
N ILE A 191 -8.01 -11.30 6.02
CA ILE A 191 -7.46 -11.37 7.38
C ILE A 191 -6.57 -12.61 7.48
N GLU A 192 -5.28 -12.39 7.44
CA GLU A 192 -4.24 -13.43 7.54
C GLU A 192 -3.24 -13.01 8.62
N ALA A 193 -2.68 -13.96 9.33
CA ALA A 193 -1.76 -13.68 10.44
C ALA A 193 -0.54 -12.86 9.99
N ASP A 194 -0.42 -11.64 10.49
CA ASP A 194 0.74 -10.76 10.35
C ASP A 194 0.93 -9.94 11.64
N HIS A 195 2.00 -9.17 11.72
CA HIS A 195 2.30 -8.28 12.86
C HIS A 195 2.27 -8.97 14.24
N LEU A 196 2.66 -10.26 14.29
CA LEU A 196 2.67 -11.03 15.54
C LEU A 196 3.71 -10.52 16.55
N ASP A 197 4.70 -9.74 16.09
CA ASP A 197 5.62 -8.98 16.93
C ASP A 197 4.90 -7.94 17.81
N PHE A 198 3.80 -7.36 17.31
CA PHE A 198 2.96 -6.42 18.05
C PHE A 198 1.84 -7.10 18.82
N PHE A 199 1.10 -8.01 18.19
CA PHE A 199 -0.10 -8.64 18.77
C PHE A 199 0.19 -9.86 19.64
N GLY A 200 1.33 -10.51 19.47
CA GLY A 200 1.75 -11.69 20.23
C GLY A 200 1.03 -12.99 19.84
N SER A 201 -0.13 -12.93 19.18
CA SER A 201 -0.86 -14.11 18.70
C SER A 201 -1.79 -13.77 17.53
N GLU A 202 -2.10 -14.77 16.71
CA GLU A 202 -3.06 -14.68 15.61
C GLU A 202 -4.47 -14.32 16.13
N GLN A 203 -4.89 -14.87 17.27
CA GLN A 203 -6.18 -14.56 17.89
C GLN A 203 -6.29 -13.08 18.27
N ALA A 204 -5.22 -12.50 18.83
CA ALA A 204 -5.21 -11.08 19.18
C ALA A 204 -5.22 -10.20 17.93
N TYR A 205 -4.51 -10.60 16.85
CA TYR A 205 -4.54 -9.93 15.57
C TYR A 205 -5.95 -9.96 14.94
N THR A 206 -6.59 -11.13 14.87
CA THR A 206 -7.94 -11.28 14.32
C THR A 206 -8.98 -10.50 15.14
N ALA A 207 -8.84 -10.47 16.47
CA ALA A 207 -9.76 -9.76 17.35
C ALA A 207 -9.81 -8.24 17.09
N VAL A 208 -8.74 -7.65 16.57
CA VAL A 208 -8.75 -6.21 16.25
C VAL A 208 -9.72 -5.86 15.11
N PHE A 209 -9.91 -6.77 14.14
CA PHE A 209 -10.89 -6.58 13.08
C PHE A 209 -12.33 -6.71 13.59
N SER A 210 -12.59 -7.64 14.51
CA SER A 210 -13.89 -7.74 15.19
C SER A 210 -14.20 -6.45 15.96
N ALA A 211 -13.24 -5.94 16.74
CA ALA A 211 -13.41 -4.67 17.44
C ALA A 211 -13.57 -3.46 16.49
N PHE A 212 -13.02 -3.54 15.29
CA PHE A 212 -13.18 -2.48 14.27
C PHE A 212 -14.60 -2.48 13.67
N VAL A 213 -15.17 -3.65 13.33
CA VAL A 213 -16.54 -3.68 12.78
C VAL A 213 -17.58 -3.27 13.81
N ASP A 214 -17.33 -3.51 15.12
CA ASP A 214 -18.17 -3.01 16.22
C ASP A 214 -18.27 -1.46 16.23
N ARG A 215 -17.34 -0.78 15.57
CA ARG A 215 -17.29 0.68 15.45
C ARG A 215 -17.96 1.24 14.20
N ILE A 216 -18.52 0.39 13.34
CA ILE A 216 -19.27 0.84 12.17
C ILE A 216 -20.44 1.74 12.65
N ALA A 217 -20.55 2.92 12.06
CA ALA A 217 -21.57 3.89 12.43
C ALA A 217 -22.99 3.31 12.24
N PRO A 218 -23.97 3.73 13.02
CA PRO A 218 -25.36 3.29 12.85
C PRO A 218 -25.85 3.53 11.42
N GLY A 219 -26.39 2.49 10.78
CA GLY A 219 -26.81 2.50 9.37
C GLY A 219 -25.67 2.32 8.37
N GLY A 220 -24.45 2.10 8.84
CA GLY A 220 -23.30 1.80 8.00
C GLY A 220 -23.27 0.36 7.51
N ALA A 221 -22.22 0.00 6.76
CA ALA A 221 -22.07 -1.31 6.15
C ALA A 221 -20.63 -1.82 6.17
N LEU A 222 -20.49 -3.15 6.17
CA LEU A 222 -19.25 -3.88 5.91
C LEU A 222 -19.26 -4.40 4.46
N VAL A 223 -18.25 -4.09 3.69
CA VAL A 223 -17.92 -4.71 2.39
C VAL A 223 -16.77 -5.67 2.62
N VAL A 224 -16.93 -6.96 2.34
CA VAL A 224 -15.97 -7.97 2.77
C VAL A 224 -15.75 -9.06 1.73
N CYS A 225 -14.47 -9.41 1.50
CA CYS A 225 -14.08 -10.46 0.59
C CYS A 225 -14.19 -11.84 1.25
N THR A 226 -15.15 -12.64 0.84
CA THR A 226 -15.39 -13.97 1.41
C THR A 226 -14.58 -15.09 0.76
N ASP A 227 -13.73 -14.78 -0.21
CA ASP A 227 -12.71 -15.72 -0.70
C ASP A 227 -11.63 -16.01 0.35
N ASP A 228 -11.51 -15.11 1.33
CA ASP A 228 -10.60 -15.25 2.47
C ASP A 228 -11.33 -15.78 3.70
N PRO A 229 -10.86 -16.88 4.31
CA PRO A 229 -11.56 -17.50 5.45
C PRO A 229 -11.67 -16.60 6.68
N GLY A 230 -10.64 -15.78 6.96
CA GLY A 230 -10.65 -14.85 8.10
C GLY A 230 -11.67 -13.73 7.90
N ALA A 231 -11.72 -13.17 6.70
CA ALA A 231 -12.71 -12.15 6.35
C ALA A 231 -14.13 -12.73 6.26
N ALA A 232 -14.30 -13.98 5.80
CA ALA A 232 -15.59 -14.67 5.82
C ALA A 232 -16.10 -14.87 7.26
N ALA A 233 -15.24 -15.29 8.17
CA ALA A 233 -15.60 -15.40 9.60
C ALA A 233 -15.98 -14.04 10.21
N LEU A 234 -15.30 -12.95 9.82
CA LEU A 234 -15.66 -11.60 10.23
C LEU A 234 -17.04 -11.17 9.68
N ALA A 235 -17.41 -11.58 8.47
CA ALA A 235 -18.73 -11.33 7.90
C ALA A 235 -19.85 -11.95 8.76
N GLU A 236 -19.68 -13.21 9.20
CA GLU A 236 -20.62 -13.89 10.09
C GLU A 236 -20.76 -13.20 11.46
N HIS A 237 -19.61 -12.79 12.03
CA HIS A 237 -19.62 -11.99 13.25
C HIS A 237 -20.43 -10.70 13.08
N THR A 238 -20.19 -9.98 11.98
CA THR A 238 -20.82 -8.70 11.69
C THR A 238 -22.34 -8.82 11.48
N ASP A 239 -22.79 -9.89 10.83
CA ASP A 239 -24.22 -10.21 10.71
C ASP A 239 -24.88 -10.39 12.07
N SER A 240 -24.19 -11.06 13.01
CA SER A 240 -24.72 -11.30 14.35
C SER A 240 -24.97 -10.00 15.15
N LEU A 241 -24.29 -8.91 14.75
CA LEU A 241 -24.49 -7.55 15.30
C LEU A 241 -25.64 -6.79 14.64
N GLY A 242 -26.26 -7.34 13.60
CA GLY A 242 -27.29 -6.68 12.82
C GLY A 242 -26.79 -5.55 11.93
N ILE A 243 -25.48 -5.50 11.66
CA ILE A 243 -24.86 -4.57 10.72
C ILE A 243 -25.00 -5.15 9.31
N ARG A 244 -25.28 -4.29 8.32
CA ARG A 244 -25.41 -4.71 6.94
C ARG A 244 -24.07 -5.17 6.36
N VAL A 245 -24.04 -6.38 5.78
CA VAL A 245 -22.84 -6.99 5.19
C VAL A 245 -23.03 -7.16 3.69
N LEU A 246 -22.09 -6.61 2.92
CA LEU A 246 -21.97 -6.74 1.47
C LEU A 246 -20.80 -7.69 1.17
N ARG A 247 -21.11 -8.96 1.04
CA ARG A 247 -20.12 -10.00 0.71
C ARG A 247 -19.75 -9.94 -0.76
N TYR A 248 -18.48 -10.13 -1.06
CA TYR A 248 -18.02 -10.31 -2.44
C TYR A 248 -16.91 -11.38 -2.51
N GLY A 249 -16.76 -11.95 -3.70
CA GLY A 249 -15.75 -13.00 -3.94
C GLY A 249 -15.83 -13.55 -5.34
N SER A 250 -15.18 -14.69 -5.57
CA SER A 250 -15.33 -15.47 -6.80
C SER A 250 -16.57 -16.35 -6.73
N VAL A 251 -16.92 -17.02 -7.84
CA VAL A 251 -18.05 -17.94 -7.90
C VAL A 251 -17.85 -19.05 -6.86
N PRO A 252 -18.77 -19.20 -5.90
CA PRO A 252 -18.69 -20.28 -4.92
C PRO A 252 -18.75 -21.63 -5.61
N VAL A 253 -17.98 -22.60 -5.11
CA VAL A 253 -18.02 -23.97 -5.62
C VAL A 253 -19.42 -24.60 -5.44
N ASP A 254 -20.18 -24.13 -4.46
CA ASP A 254 -21.48 -24.70 -4.05
C ASP A 254 -22.70 -23.85 -4.42
N GLY A 255 -22.52 -22.67 -5.03
CA GLY A 255 -23.63 -21.83 -5.52
C GLY A 255 -24.59 -21.29 -4.44
N THR A 256 -24.20 -21.29 -3.17
CA THR A 256 -25.08 -20.98 -2.02
C THR A 256 -24.92 -19.59 -1.42
N ASP A 257 -23.92 -18.81 -1.84
CA ASP A 257 -23.65 -17.54 -1.19
C ASP A 257 -24.37 -16.37 -1.85
N ASN A 258 -25.06 -15.59 -1.01
CA ASN A 258 -25.71 -14.32 -1.38
C ASN A 258 -24.65 -13.24 -1.50
N LEU A 259 -23.81 -13.27 -2.55
CA LEU A 259 -22.80 -12.27 -2.81
C LEU A 259 -23.46 -10.99 -3.36
N ALA A 260 -23.09 -9.83 -2.80
CA ALA A 260 -23.44 -8.52 -3.34
C ALA A 260 -22.70 -8.27 -4.66
N GLY A 261 -21.50 -8.86 -4.82
CA GLY A 261 -20.72 -8.82 -6.03
C GLY A 261 -19.93 -10.10 -6.22
N THR A 262 -19.95 -10.64 -7.44
CA THR A 262 -19.25 -11.90 -7.79
C THR A 262 -18.26 -11.65 -8.91
N LEU A 263 -16.99 -12.03 -8.72
CA LEU A 263 -16.01 -12.15 -9.79
C LEU A 263 -16.21 -13.46 -10.53
N LEU A 264 -16.82 -13.40 -11.71
CA LEU A 264 -17.12 -14.58 -12.52
C LEU A 264 -15.91 -15.15 -13.25
N SER A 265 -15.10 -14.25 -13.83
CA SER A 265 -13.84 -14.60 -14.50
C SER A 265 -12.92 -13.38 -14.58
N TRP A 266 -11.65 -13.65 -14.80
CA TRP A 266 -10.68 -12.66 -15.20
C TRP A 266 -9.71 -13.27 -16.21
N GLU A 267 -9.27 -12.46 -17.17
CA GLU A 267 -8.35 -12.89 -18.22
C GLU A 267 -7.25 -11.86 -18.37
N GLN A 268 -6.00 -12.31 -18.36
CA GLN A 268 -4.84 -11.44 -18.57
C GLN A 268 -4.81 -10.93 -20.01
N GLN A 269 -4.64 -9.62 -20.19
CA GLN A 269 -4.47 -8.98 -21.49
C GLN A 269 -3.29 -7.99 -21.45
N GLY A 270 -2.16 -8.39 -22.02
CA GLY A 270 -0.92 -7.59 -21.94
C GLY A 270 -0.44 -7.43 -20.48
N THR A 271 -0.29 -6.20 -20.02
CA THR A 271 0.05 -5.87 -18.62
C THR A 271 -1.17 -5.65 -17.74
N GLY A 272 -2.38 -5.71 -18.30
CA GLY A 272 -3.65 -5.55 -17.60
C GLY A 272 -4.52 -6.80 -17.65
N ALA A 273 -5.77 -6.69 -17.26
CA ALA A 273 -6.73 -7.79 -17.27
C ALA A 273 -8.14 -7.32 -17.67
N VAL A 274 -8.97 -8.25 -18.16
CA VAL A 274 -10.42 -8.09 -18.27
C VAL A 274 -11.08 -8.95 -17.21
N ALA A 275 -11.87 -8.36 -16.34
CA ALA A 275 -12.65 -9.05 -15.33
C ALA A 275 -14.15 -8.97 -15.66
N HIS A 276 -14.86 -10.07 -15.47
CA HIS A 276 -16.31 -10.11 -15.57
C HIS A 276 -16.89 -10.22 -14.16
N MET A 277 -17.73 -9.27 -13.80
CA MET A 277 -18.31 -9.13 -12.47
C MET A 277 -19.83 -9.14 -12.56
N GLN A 278 -20.49 -9.82 -11.63
CA GLN A 278 -21.94 -9.81 -11.46
C GLN A 278 -22.30 -9.06 -10.18
N LEU A 279 -23.13 -8.04 -10.27
CA LEU A 279 -23.72 -7.40 -9.10
C LEU A 279 -25.06 -8.03 -8.76
N ALA A 280 -25.37 -8.17 -7.49
CA ALA A 280 -26.65 -8.71 -7.03
C ALA A 280 -27.81 -7.84 -7.54
N GLY A 281 -28.84 -8.52 -8.08
CA GLY A 281 -30.02 -7.86 -8.64
C GLY A 281 -29.83 -7.29 -10.05
N GLU A 282 -28.65 -7.32 -10.64
CA GLU A 282 -28.45 -6.96 -12.04
C GLU A 282 -28.66 -8.18 -12.96
N PRO A 283 -29.30 -7.99 -14.13
CA PRO A 283 -29.61 -9.11 -15.02
C PRO A 283 -28.41 -9.66 -15.80
N HIS A 284 -27.35 -8.86 -15.96
CA HIS A 284 -26.19 -9.20 -16.79
C HIS A 284 -24.86 -8.88 -16.10
N PRO A 285 -23.82 -9.72 -16.31
CA PRO A 285 -22.47 -9.43 -15.88
C PRO A 285 -21.93 -8.16 -16.57
N ARG A 286 -21.01 -7.50 -15.88
CA ARG A 286 -20.29 -6.35 -16.36
C ARG A 286 -18.83 -6.70 -16.61
N ALA A 287 -18.30 -6.26 -17.73
CA ALA A 287 -16.88 -6.40 -18.03
C ALA A 287 -16.14 -5.11 -17.66
N ILE A 288 -15.02 -5.25 -16.98
CA ILE A 288 -14.12 -4.14 -16.67
C ILE A 288 -12.71 -4.46 -17.17
N ARG A 289 -12.05 -3.46 -17.78
CA ARG A 289 -10.62 -3.52 -18.09
C ARG A 289 -9.86 -2.90 -16.94
N LEU A 290 -8.88 -3.63 -16.42
CA LEU A 290 -7.95 -3.15 -15.41
C LEU A 290 -6.57 -3.02 -16.05
N ALA A 291 -5.89 -1.89 -15.85
CA ALA A 291 -4.53 -1.69 -16.35
C ALA A 291 -3.49 -2.51 -15.56
N VAL A 292 -3.87 -3.03 -14.40
CA VAL A 292 -3.02 -3.82 -13.50
C VAL A 292 -3.34 -5.31 -13.59
N PRO A 293 -2.32 -6.20 -13.54
CA PRO A 293 -2.53 -7.64 -13.66
C PRO A 293 -2.92 -8.29 -12.33
N GLY A 294 -3.51 -9.47 -12.42
CA GLY A 294 -3.74 -10.36 -11.28
C GLY A 294 -5.20 -10.42 -10.82
N ARG A 295 -5.61 -11.64 -10.43
CA ARG A 295 -6.95 -11.91 -9.90
C ARG A 295 -7.26 -11.08 -8.64
N HIS A 296 -6.27 -10.90 -7.77
CA HIS A 296 -6.41 -10.10 -6.56
C HIS A 296 -6.74 -8.63 -6.86
N MET A 297 -6.24 -8.08 -7.98
CA MET A 297 -6.58 -6.72 -8.42
C MET A 297 -8.06 -6.63 -8.85
N ALA A 298 -8.59 -7.67 -9.49
CA ALA A 298 -10.02 -7.74 -9.82
C ALA A 298 -10.90 -7.81 -8.57
N LEU A 299 -10.50 -8.57 -7.54
CA LEU A 299 -11.19 -8.60 -6.25
C LEU A 299 -11.13 -7.26 -5.51
N ASN A 300 -9.97 -6.60 -5.50
CA ASN A 300 -9.83 -5.25 -4.92
C ASN A 300 -10.74 -4.24 -5.64
N ALA A 301 -10.82 -4.32 -6.98
CA ALA A 301 -11.70 -3.46 -7.77
C ALA A 301 -13.18 -3.73 -7.46
N LEU A 302 -13.58 -4.99 -7.25
CA LEU A 302 -14.95 -5.36 -6.88
C LEU A 302 -15.31 -4.83 -5.48
N GLY A 303 -14.40 -4.92 -4.51
CA GLY A 303 -14.59 -4.32 -3.18
C GLY A 303 -14.73 -2.80 -3.24
N ALA A 304 -13.88 -2.13 -4.04
CA ALA A 304 -13.97 -0.68 -4.26
C ALA A 304 -15.29 -0.28 -4.96
N LEU A 305 -15.74 -1.06 -5.96
CA LEU A 305 -17.01 -0.87 -6.66
C LEU A 305 -18.19 -0.89 -5.69
N LEU A 306 -18.29 -1.91 -4.86
CA LEU A 306 -19.38 -2.06 -3.88
C LEU A 306 -19.37 -0.93 -2.85
N ALA A 307 -18.19 -0.54 -2.35
CA ALA A 307 -18.05 0.56 -1.41
C ALA A 307 -18.47 1.91 -2.02
N ALA A 308 -18.16 2.16 -3.29
CA ALA A 308 -18.55 3.37 -3.99
C ALA A 308 -20.06 3.41 -4.25
N ILE A 309 -20.68 2.30 -4.68
CA ILE A 309 -22.13 2.17 -4.85
C ILE A 309 -22.85 2.40 -3.53
N GLU A 310 -22.31 1.92 -2.43
CA GLU A 310 -22.87 2.06 -1.08
C GLU A 310 -23.08 3.52 -0.66
N VAL A 311 -22.22 4.43 -1.10
CA VAL A 311 -22.35 5.87 -0.86
C VAL A 311 -23.10 6.62 -1.98
N GLY A 312 -23.71 5.87 -2.90
CA GLY A 312 -24.59 6.41 -3.94
C GLY A 312 -23.91 6.75 -5.27
N ALA A 313 -22.67 6.30 -5.50
CA ALA A 313 -22.01 6.47 -6.79
C ALA A 313 -22.67 5.56 -7.86
N PRO A 314 -22.94 6.07 -9.07
CA PRO A 314 -23.50 5.24 -10.16
C PRO A 314 -22.51 4.14 -10.59
N ALA A 315 -22.95 2.88 -10.65
CA ALA A 315 -22.09 1.74 -10.97
C ALA A 315 -21.31 1.90 -12.28
N GLU A 316 -21.92 2.44 -13.34
CA GLU A 316 -21.27 2.72 -14.63
C GLU A 316 -20.08 3.68 -14.46
N ALA A 317 -20.30 4.82 -13.80
CA ALA A 317 -19.24 5.80 -13.58
C ALA A 317 -18.10 5.25 -12.72
N VAL A 318 -18.44 4.41 -11.74
CA VAL A 318 -17.43 3.72 -10.90
C VAL A 318 -16.59 2.75 -11.74
N LEU A 319 -17.22 1.96 -12.61
CA LEU A 319 -16.53 1.02 -13.51
C LEU A 319 -15.60 1.76 -14.49
N ASP A 320 -16.06 2.88 -15.07
CA ASP A 320 -15.24 3.72 -15.93
C ASP A 320 -14.04 4.31 -15.18
N GLY A 321 -14.24 4.74 -13.94
CA GLY A 321 -13.16 5.22 -13.07
C GLY A 321 -12.14 4.13 -12.74
N LEU A 322 -12.61 2.93 -12.42
CA LEU A 322 -11.74 1.77 -12.15
C LEU A 322 -10.95 1.33 -13.39
N ALA A 323 -11.54 1.45 -14.58
CA ALA A 323 -10.84 1.17 -15.85
C ALA A 323 -9.71 2.17 -16.11
N GLY A 324 -9.82 3.40 -15.62
CA GLY A 324 -8.78 4.43 -15.66
C GLY A 324 -7.72 4.33 -14.55
N PHE A 325 -7.81 3.34 -13.67
CA PHE A 325 -6.83 3.16 -12.58
C PHE A 325 -5.52 2.57 -13.11
N GLU A 326 -4.45 3.35 -13.12
CA GLU A 326 -3.14 2.99 -13.67
C GLU A 326 -2.21 2.25 -12.68
N GLY A 327 -2.65 2.05 -11.46
CA GLY A 327 -1.87 1.41 -10.39
C GLY A 327 -1.43 2.37 -9.29
N VAL A 328 -0.67 1.85 -8.35
CA VAL A 328 -0.03 2.57 -7.24
C VAL A 328 1.46 2.33 -7.32
N ARG A 329 2.27 3.32 -7.00
CA ARG A 329 3.73 3.16 -6.93
C ARG A 329 4.09 1.99 -6.02
N ARG A 330 5.07 1.21 -6.48
CA ARG A 330 5.53 -0.01 -5.80
C ARG A 330 4.44 -1.10 -5.64
N ARG A 331 3.44 -1.14 -6.53
CA ARG A 331 2.43 -2.21 -6.62
C ARG A 331 2.35 -2.71 -8.05
N PHE A 332 3.22 -3.65 -8.41
CA PHE A 332 3.47 -4.12 -9.76
C PHE A 332 3.75 -2.96 -10.75
N GLU A 333 4.51 -1.97 -10.28
CA GLU A 333 4.82 -0.74 -11.03
C GLU A 333 5.85 -1.04 -12.12
N LEU A 334 5.56 -0.67 -13.38
CA LEU A 334 6.56 -0.75 -14.44
C LEU A 334 7.59 0.37 -14.26
N VAL A 335 8.80 0.00 -13.87
CA VAL A 335 9.93 0.93 -13.70
C VAL A 335 10.55 1.32 -15.03
N GLY A 336 10.62 0.38 -15.98
CA GLY A 336 11.16 0.59 -17.29
C GLY A 336 11.28 -0.69 -18.12
N SER A 337 11.66 -0.50 -19.37
CA SER A 337 11.88 -1.59 -20.31
C SER A 337 13.17 -1.35 -21.10
N MET A 338 14.03 -2.36 -21.20
CA MET A 338 15.30 -2.26 -21.92
C MET A 338 15.66 -3.62 -22.54
N SER A 339 16.05 -3.60 -23.82
CA SER A 339 16.47 -4.79 -24.55
C SER A 339 15.46 -5.94 -24.55
N GLY A 340 14.15 -5.61 -24.55
CA GLY A 340 13.07 -6.59 -24.48
C GLY A 340 12.82 -7.17 -23.09
N VAL A 341 13.51 -6.69 -22.05
CA VAL A 341 13.26 -7.00 -20.64
C VAL A 341 12.38 -5.92 -20.03
N ARG A 342 11.34 -6.31 -19.29
CA ARG A 342 10.49 -5.40 -18.53
C ARG A 342 10.84 -5.52 -17.05
N VAL A 343 11.06 -4.39 -16.38
CA VAL A 343 11.43 -4.31 -14.96
C VAL A 343 10.28 -3.70 -14.18
N PHE A 344 9.77 -4.42 -13.20
CA PHE A 344 8.70 -3.98 -12.31
C PHE A 344 9.21 -3.86 -10.87
N ASP A 345 8.57 -3.01 -10.07
CA ASP A 345 8.80 -2.87 -8.63
C ASP A 345 7.53 -3.22 -7.86
N ASP A 346 7.67 -4.01 -6.79
CA ASP A 346 6.57 -4.40 -5.93
C ASP A 346 6.95 -4.35 -4.44
N TYR A 347 6.04 -3.87 -3.64
CA TYR A 347 6.21 -3.74 -2.19
C TYR A 347 6.01 -5.05 -1.43
N ALA A 348 5.65 -6.14 -2.11
CA ALA A 348 5.36 -7.44 -1.52
C ALA A 348 6.45 -7.87 -0.52
N HIS A 349 6.06 -8.07 0.72
CA HIS A 349 6.93 -8.38 1.85
C HIS A 349 6.32 -9.40 2.82
N HIS A 350 5.20 -10.01 2.45
CA HIS A 350 4.59 -11.18 3.08
C HIS A 350 4.50 -12.33 2.05
N PRO A 351 4.60 -13.61 2.45
CA PRO A 351 4.57 -14.73 1.50
C PRO A 351 3.37 -14.75 0.58
N THR A 352 2.19 -14.41 1.08
CA THR A 352 0.94 -14.31 0.30
C THR A 352 1.03 -13.23 -0.77
N GLU A 353 1.57 -12.05 -0.45
CA GLU A 353 1.79 -10.97 -1.42
C GLU A 353 2.80 -11.40 -2.50
N VAL A 354 3.92 -12.01 -2.08
CA VAL A 354 4.95 -12.51 -2.99
C VAL A 354 4.34 -13.51 -3.98
N ARG A 355 3.54 -14.46 -3.50
CA ARG A 355 2.85 -15.43 -4.35
C ARG A 355 1.93 -14.75 -5.35
N ALA A 356 1.06 -13.85 -4.89
CA ALA A 356 0.10 -13.14 -5.74
C ALA A 356 0.81 -12.30 -6.83
N THR A 357 1.91 -11.63 -6.48
CA THR A 357 2.71 -10.86 -7.43
C THR A 357 3.39 -11.76 -8.47
N LEU A 358 3.92 -12.92 -8.05
CA LEU A 358 4.55 -13.89 -8.96
C LEU A 358 3.54 -14.56 -9.89
N GLU A 359 2.35 -14.89 -9.40
CA GLU A 359 1.25 -15.37 -10.23
C GLU A 359 0.87 -14.34 -11.30
N ALA A 360 0.76 -13.07 -10.94
CA ALA A 360 0.52 -11.99 -11.90
C ALA A 360 1.67 -11.86 -12.91
N ALA A 361 2.92 -11.91 -12.46
CA ALA A 361 4.09 -11.86 -13.35
C ALA A 361 4.13 -13.05 -14.31
N ARG A 362 3.78 -14.25 -13.85
CA ARG A 362 3.72 -15.45 -14.67
C ARG A 362 2.73 -15.29 -15.81
N THR A 363 1.52 -14.78 -15.53
CA THR A 363 0.52 -14.55 -16.59
C THR A 363 0.97 -13.51 -17.62
N VAL A 364 1.77 -12.52 -17.21
CA VAL A 364 2.36 -11.52 -18.10
C VAL A 364 3.44 -12.12 -19.00
N VAL A 365 4.26 -13.01 -18.46
CA VAL A 365 5.38 -13.68 -19.15
C VAL A 365 4.91 -14.79 -20.10
N ASP A 366 3.87 -15.53 -19.75
CA ASP A 366 3.34 -16.62 -20.58
C ASP A 366 2.91 -16.15 -21.98
N GLN A 367 2.55 -14.88 -22.13
CA GLN A 367 2.23 -14.26 -23.41
C GLN A 367 3.46 -13.99 -24.29
N THR A 368 4.66 -13.91 -23.69
CA THR A 368 5.91 -13.56 -24.38
C THR A 368 6.90 -14.72 -24.46
N GLY A 369 6.66 -15.82 -23.73
CA GLY A 369 7.56 -16.97 -23.64
C GLY A 369 8.86 -16.70 -22.89
N GLY A 370 8.89 -15.64 -22.09
CA GLY A 370 10.04 -15.28 -21.23
C GLY A 370 10.05 -15.98 -19.88
N ARG A 371 10.91 -15.50 -18.97
CA ARG A 371 11.06 -15.99 -17.60
C ARG A 371 10.70 -14.90 -16.60
N VAL A 372 10.34 -15.31 -15.38
CA VAL A 372 10.20 -14.42 -14.20
C VAL A 372 11.49 -14.49 -13.39
N ILE A 373 12.16 -13.35 -13.25
CA ILE A 373 13.40 -13.18 -12.47
C ILE A 373 13.07 -12.23 -11.31
N VAL A 374 13.46 -12.59 -10.09
CA VAL A 374 13.15 -11.83 -8.88
C VAL A 374 14.41 -11.40 -8.15
N ALA A 375 14.49 -10.11 -7.78
CA ALA A 375 15.40 -9.61 -6.75
C ALA A 375 14.57 -9.36 -5.49
N PHE A 376 14.67 -10.25 -4.50
CA PHE A 376 13.87 -10.22 -3.27
C PHE A 376 14.69 -9.77 -2.08
N GLN A 377 14.21 -8.73 -1.35
CA GLN A 377 14.80 -8.29 -0.09
C GLN A 377 13.85 -8.61 1.07
N PRO A 378 14.19 -9.59 1.93
CA PRO A 378 13.41 -9.83 3.15
C PRO A 378 13.35 -8.58 4.03
N HIS A 379 12.22 -8.34 4.67
CA HIS A 379 11.99 -7.17 5.53
C HIS A 379 11.69 -7.61 6.96
N LEU A 380 12.44 -7.08 7.93
CA LEU A 380 12.47 -7.45 9.35
C LEU A 380 13.07 -8.84 9.61
N TYR A 381 13.95 -8.91 10.59
CA TYR A 381 14.58 -10.19 11.01
C TYR A 381 13.54 -11.13 11.63
N SER A 382 12.62 -10.61 12.44
CA SER A 382 11.52 -11.37 13.06
C SER A 382 10.63 -12.03 12.01
N ARG A 383 10.19 -11.28 11.00
CA ARG A 383 9.35 -11.81 9.91
C ARG A 383 10.12 -12.83 9.06
N THR A 384 11.39 -12.56 8.77
CA THR A 384 12.26 -13.49 8.03
C THR A 384 12.39 -14.82 8.77
N ALA A 385 12.61 -14.79 10.08
CA ALA A 385 12.70 -15.99 10.91
C ALA A 385 11.38 -16.79 10.95
N THR A 386 10.24 -16.07 11.02
CA THR A 386 8.92 -16.69 11.14
C THR A 386 8.47 -17.35 9.84
N PHE A 387 8.70 -16.70 8.70
CA PHE A 387 8.12 -17.07 7.39
C PHE A 387 9.16 -17.53 6.36
N ALA A 388 10.37 -17.92 6.76
CA ALA A 388 11.41 -18.31 5.81
C ALA A 388 10.96 -19.41 4.84
N THR A 389 10.29 -20.43 5.35
CA THR A 389 9.80 -21.58 4.57
C THR A 389 8.71 -21.13 3.58
N GLU A 390 7.78 -20.32 4.03
CA GLU A 390 6.67 -19.81 3.22
C GLU A 390 7.17 -18.84 2.14
N PHE A 391 8.16 -17.99 2.46
CA PHE A 391 8.84 -17.15 1.46
C PHE A 391 9.55 -18.00 0.42
N GLY A 392 10.30 -19.02 0.85
CA GLY A 392 10.98 -19.94 -0.07
C GLY A 392 10.00 -20.64 -1.01
N ALA A 393 8.88 -21.13 -0.48
CA ALA A 393 7.82 -21.76 -1.26
C ALA A 393 7.19 -20.77 -2.27
N ALA A 394 6.88 -19.54 -1.85
CA ALA A 394 6.32 -18.52 -2.71
C ALA A 394 7.30 -18.12 -3.83
N LEU A 395 8.56 -17.84 -3.50
CA LEU A 395 9.61 -17.45 -4.46
C LEU A 395 9.93 -18.55 -5.47
N SER A 396 9.69 -19.80 -5.13
CA SER A 396 9.91 -20.95 -6.02
C SER A 396 8.99 -20.96 -7.25
N ALA A 397 7.98 -20.07 -7.31
CA ALA A 397 7.18 -19.84 -8.52
C ALA A 397 7.91 -19.04 -9.61
N ALA A 398 9.03 -18.39 -9.28
CA ALA A 398 9.90 -17.72 -10.24
C ALA A 398 10.84 -18.71 -10.94
N ASP A 399 11.43 -18.30 -12.08
CA ASP A 399 12.44 -19.10 -12.78
C ASP A 399 13.83 -18.89 -12.18
N GLU A 400 14.12 -17.68 -11.70
CA GLU A 400 15.42 -17.33 -11.11
C GLU A 400 15.23 -16.29 -10.01
N VAL A 401 15.86 -16.50 -8.85
CA VAL A 401 15.69 -15.66 -7.66
C VAL A 401 17.07 -15.19 -7.15
N PHE A 402 17.18 -13.89 -6.97
CA PHE A 402 18.31 -13.24 -6.29
C PHE A 402 17.79 -12.77 -4.92
N VAL A 403 18.29 -13.39 -3.85
CA VAL A 403 17.90 -13.03 -2.49
C VAL A 403 18.96 -12.10 -1.90
N LEU A 404 18.51 -10.91 -1.49
CA LEU A 404 19.33 -9.91 -0.82
C LEU A 404 19.42 -10.21 0.69
N ASP A 405 20.25 -9.46 1.39
CA ASP A 405 20.23 -9.52 2.85
C ASP A 405 19.03 -8.78 3.44
N VAL A 406 18.71 -9.08 4.71
CA VAL A 406 17.53 -8.58 5.39
C VAL A 406 17.59 -7.06 5.58
N TYR A 407 16.56 -6.36 5.16
CA TYR A 407 16.33 -4.98 5.53
C TYR A 407 15.72 -4.92 6.95
N GLY A 408 16.55 -4.63 7.94
CA GLY A 408 16.16 -4.69 9.35
C GLY A 408 15.21 -3.59 9.80
N ALA A 409 15.11 -2.48 9.01
CA ALA A 409 14.33 -1.29 9.39
C ALA A 409 14.62 -0.83 10.82
N ARG A 410 13.71 -1.12 11.75
CA ARG A 410 13.81 -0.77 13.18
C ARG A 410 14.40 -1.88 14.07
N GLU A 411 14.58 -3.08 13.51
CA GLU A 411 15.07 -4.22 14.28
C GLU A 411 16.59 -4.30 14.28
N GLN A 412 17.15 -4.83 15.36
CA GLN A 412 18.54 -5.22 15.42
C GLN A 412 18.71 -6.60 14.76
N PRO A 413 19.86 -6.89 14.14
CA PRO A 413 20.12 -8.19 13.57
C PRO A 413 19.93 -9.33 14.58
N LEU A 414 19.21 -10.37 14.15
CA LEU A 414 19.04 -11.60 14.93
C LEU A 414 20.14 -12.60 14.54
N PRO A 415 20.84 -13.20 15.52
CA PRO A 415 21.87 -14.21 15.24
C PRO A 415 21.33 -15.38 14.40
N GLY A 416 22.01 -15.70 13.31
CA GLY A 416 21.65 -16.79 12.41
C GLY A 416 20.54 -16.47 11.41
N ILE A 417 19.98 -15.26 11.40
CA ILE A 417 18.96 -14.84 10.44
C ILE A 417 19.56 -13.85 9.43
N SER A 418 19.47 -14.19 8.16
CA SER A 418 19.92 -13.38 7.03
C SER A 418 19.05 -13.68 5.80
N GLY A 419 19.34 -13.07 4.66
CA GLY A 419 18.70 -13.44 3.40
C GLY A 419 18.93 -14.90 3.00
N ALA A 420 20.06 -15.48 3.39
CA ALA A 420 20.33 -16.90 3.17
C ALA A 420 19.29 -17.81 3.81
N THR A 421 18.71 -17.40 4.96
CA THR A 421 17.64 -18.15 5.65
C THR A 421 16.42 -18.37 4.75
N VAL A 422 16.07 -17.40 3.88
CA VAL A 422 15.03 -17.58 2.88
C VAL A 422 15.53 -18.36 1.67
N ALA A 423 16.75 -18.08 1.20
CA ALA A 423 17.31 -18.71 0.01
C ALA A 423 17.42 -20.24 0.15
N GLU A 424 17.69 -20.77 1.36
CA GLU A 424 17.75 -22.20 1.65
C GLU A 424 16.44 -22.95 1.40
N HIS A 425 15.30 -22.26 1.40
CA HIS A 425 13.97 -22.83 1.16
C HIS A 425 13.46 -22.63 -0.28
N VAL A 426 14.21 -21.90 -1.14
CA VAL A 426 13.83 -21.72 -2.54
C VAL A 426 14.26 -22.92 -3.36
N THR A 427 13.34 -23.52 -4.11
CA THR A 427 13.58 -24.70 -4.97
C THR A 427 13.85 -24.31 -6.43
N ALA A 428 13.58 -23.08 -6.85
CA ALA A 428 13.99 -22.52 -8.14
C ALA A 428 15.50 -22.22 -8.17
N ALA A 429 16.01 -21.80 -9.33
CA ALA A 429 17.39 -21.30 -9.41
C ALA A 429 17.52 -20.08 -8.47
N VAL A 430 18.42 -20.19 -7.48
CA VAL A 430 18.57 -19.15 -6.44
C VAL A 430 20.02 -18.75 -6.25
N THR A 431 20.25 -17.45 -6.07
CA THR A 431 21.55 -16.87 -5.73
C THR A 431 21.37 -15.91 -4.55
N TYR A 432 22.06 -16.16 -3.44
CA TYR A 432 22.13 -15.21 -2.33
C TYR A 432 23.17 -14.13 -2.62
N VAL A 433 22.76 -12.87 -2.65
CA VAL A 433 23.60 -11.70 -2.97
C VAL A 433 23.52 -10.70 -1.81
N PRO A 434 24.33 -10.85 -0.76
CA PRO A 434 24.29 -9.94 0.40
C PRO A 434 24.78 -8.52 0.09
N ASP A 435 25.66 -8.37 -0.91
CA ASP A 435 26.12 -7.04 -1.36
C ASP A 435 25.06 -6.38 -2.25
N PHE A 436 24.37 -5.40 -1.69
CA PHE A 436 23.32 -4.66 -2.38
C PHE A 436 23.80 -4.06 -3.71
N SER A 437 25.06 -3.57 -3.76
CA SER A 437 25.63 -2.93 -4.96
C SER A 437 25.87 -3.91 -6.12
N ALA A 438 25.98 -5.19 -5.84
CA ALA A 438 26.21 -6.23 -6.84
C ALA A 438 24.93 -6.74 -7.52
N VAL A 439 23.75 -6.49 -6.91
CA VAL A 439 22.50 -7.13 -7.33
C VAL A 439 22.07 -6.69 -8.72
N ALA A 440 22.11 -5.39 -9.03
CA ALA A 440 21.63 -4.88 -10.33
C ALA A 440 22.40 -5.48 -11.50
N ALA A 441 23.73 -5.56 -11.37
CA ALA A 441 24.58 -6.17 -12.39
C ALA A 441 24.35 -7.69 -12.54
N ALA A 442 24.16 -8.41 -11.41
CA ALA A 442 23.88 -9.84 -11.41
C ALA A 442 22.56 -10.16 -12.11
N VAL A 443 21.49 -9.45 -11.76
CA VAL A 443 20.16 -9.59 -12.38
C VAL A 443 20.21 -9.25 -13.87
N ALA A 444 20.84 -8.14 -14.25
CA ALA A 444 20.97 -7.75 -15.66
C ALA A 444 21.80 -8.78 -16.48
N ALA A 445 22.82 -9.40 -15.87
CA ALA A 445 23.60 -10.45 -16.52
C ALA A 445 22.74 -11.69 -16.83
N ALA A 446 21.85 -12.08 -15.92
CA ALA A 446 20.98 -13.24 -16.07
C ALA A 446 19.80 -12.98 -17.06
N ALA A 447 19.26 -11.77 -17.09
CA ALA A 447 18.08 -11.43 -17.87
C ALA A 447 18.30 -11.49 -19.39
N ARG A 448 17.23 -11.89 -20.11
CA ARG A 448 17.19 -12.04 -21.58
C ARG A 448 15.93 -11.35 -22.12
N SER A 449 15.93 -11.06 -23.41
CA SER A 449 14.75 -10.53 -24.10
C SER A 449 13.52 -11.43 -23.89
N GLY A 450 12.39 -10.83 -23.55
CA GLY A 450 11.13 -11.51 -23.19
C GLY A 450 10.92 -11.67 -21.68
N ASP A 451 11.99 -11.59 -20.87
CA ASP A 451 11.90 -11.77 -19.42
C ASP A 451 11.18 -10.60 -18.72
N VAL A 452 10.55 -10.94 -17.60
CA VAL A 452 10.06 -10.00 -16.58
C VAL A 452 10.98 -10.07 -15.39
N VAL A 453 11.48 -8.92 -14.96
CA VAL A 453 12.27 -8.75 -13.74
C VAL A 453 11.44 -8.04 -12.69
N LEU A 454 11.43 -8.54 -11.46
CA LEU A 454 10.76 -7.95 -10.30
C LEU A 454 11.78 -7.56 -9.24
N THR A 455 11.78 -6.29 -8.80
CA THR A 455 12.34 -5.91 -7.51
C THR A 455 11.23 -6.00 -6.47
N MET A 456 11.45 -6.75 -5.38
CA MET A 456 10.37 -7.12 -4.47
C MET A 456 10.77 -6.99 -3.00
N GLY A 457 10.01 -6.22 -2.22
CA GLY A 457 10.26 -6.00 -0.79
C GLY A 457 9.87 -4.59 -0.31
N ALA A 458 9.70 -4.43 1.01
CA ALA A 458 9.33 -3.15 1.63
C ALA A 458 10.53 -2.21 1.88
N GLY A 459 11.76 -2.70 1.70
CA GLY A 459 13.01 -1.96 1.94
C GLY A 459 13.47 -1.10 0.76
N ASP A 460 14.79 -0.94 0.69
CA ASP A 460 15.46 -0.12 -0.33
C ASP A 460 15.68 -0.84 -1.67
N VAL A 461 15.29 -2.11 -1.79
CA VAL A 461 15.30 -2.89 -3.05
C VAL A 461 14.63 -2.16 -4.22
N THR A 462 13.65 -1.30 -3.95
CA THR A 462 12.99 -0.43 -4.96
C THR A 462 13.97 0.44 -5.75
N MET A 463 15.14 0.77 -5.17
CA MET A 463 16.17 1.56 -5.85
C MET A 463 16.79 0.78 -7.01
N LEU A 464 16.88 -0.53 -6.88
CA LEU A 464 17.51 -1.41 -7.86
C LEU A 464 16.78 -1.47 -9.20
N GLY A 465 15.47 -1.20 -9.25
CA GLY A 465 14.70 -1.26 -10.48
C GLY A 465 15.29 -0.38 -11.58
N LYS A 466 15.62 0.88 -11.26
CA LYS A 466 16.25 1.82 -12.21
C LYS A 466 17.71 1.44 -12.54
N GLU A 467 18.44 0.93 -11.56
CA GLU A 467 19.81 0.48 -11.75
C GLU A 467 19.85 -0.74 -12.68
N ILE A 468 18.93 -1.71 -12.53
CA ILE A 468 18.79 -2.86 -13.41
C ILE A 468 18.49 -2.41 -14.85
N VAL A 469 17.58 -1.46 -15.05
CA VAL A 469 17.29 -0.90 -16.40
C VAL A 469 18.56 -0.29 -17.02
N THR A 470 19.35 0.41 -16.22
CA THR A 470 20.63 1.00 -16.65
C THR A 470 21.66 -0.09 -17.03
N GLU A 471 21.85 -1.11 -16.19
CA GLU A 471 22.76 -2.22 -16.45
C GLU A 471 22.38 -3.04 -17.69
N LEU A 472 21.06 -3.24 -17.93
CA LEU A 472 20.57 -3.86 -19.17
C LEU A 472 20.96 -3.04 -20.42
N GLY A 473 20.92 -1.71 -20.35
CA GLY A 473 21.39 -0.83 -21.40
C GLY A 473 22.91 -0.94 -21.65
N ILE A 474 23.70 -1.02 -20.58
CA ILE A 474 25.16 -1.24 -20.67
C ILE A 474 25.48 -2.59 -21.32
N LYS A 475 24.77 -3.64 -20.92
CA LYS A 475 24.92 -4.99 -21.51
C LYS A 475 24.61 -4.99 -23.00
N ALA A 476 23.52 -4.34 -23.41
CA ALA A 476 23.13 -4.24 -24.82
C ALA A 476 24.22 -3.56 -25.67
N ASN A 477 24.79 -2.47 -25.19
CA ASN A 477 25.84 -1.74 -25.89
C ASN A 477 27.15 -2.54 -26.01
N ARG A 478 27.44 -3.46 -25.06
CA ARG A 478 28.62 -4.34 -25.13
C ARG A 478 28.44 -5.52 -26.10
N THR A 479 27.19 -5.90 -26.40
CA THR A 479 26.88 -7.03 -27.30
C THR A 479 26.72 -6.61 -28.75
N VAL A 480 26.68 -5.29 -29.08
CA VAL A 480 26.74 -4.80 -30.46
C VAL A 480 28.22 -4.80 -30.89
N PRO A 481 28.66 -5.65 -31.84
CA PRO A 481 30.03 -5.61 -32.34
C PRO A 481 30.27 -4.24 -32.98
N GLY A 482 31.33 -3.57 -32.55
CA GLY A 482 31.71 -2.29 -33.15
C GLY A 482 31.71 -2.35 -34.65
N SER A 483 30.97 -1.47 -35.31
CA SER A 483 31.19 -1.17 -36.73
C SER A 483 32.63 -0.67 -36.86
N SER A 484 33.53 -1.57 -37.28
CA SER A 484 34.87 -1.20 -37.65
C SER A 484 34.77 -0.09 -38.69
N SER A 485 35.16 1.11 -38.33
CA SER A 485 35.49 2.15 -39.28
C SER A 485 36.62 1.62 -40.17
N THR A 486 36.29 1.12 -41.34
CA THR A 486 37.27 0.94 -42.40
C THR A 486 37.55 2.32 -42.97
N ASP A 487 38.43 3.03 -42.34
CA ASP A 487 39.21 4.04 -43.06
C ASP A 487 40.21 3.27 -43.95
N SER A 488 39.97 3.28 -45.23
CA SER A 488 40.96 2.90 -46.23
C SER A 488 41.63 4.17 -46.79
N PRO A 489 42.93 4.06 -47.13
CA PRO A 489 43.84 5.18 -47.38
C PRO A 489 43.52 5.99 -48.66
#